data_0664af35a802e18d0549836ddb6a0c28
#
_entry.id   0664af35a802e18d0549836ddb6a0c28
#
_cell.length_a   1.000
_cell.length_b   1.000
_cell.length_c   1.000
_cell.angle_alpha   90.00
_cell.angle_beta   90.00
_cell.angle_gamma   90.00
#
_symmetry.space_group_name_H-M   'P 1'
#
loop_
_entity.id
_entity.type
_entity.pdbx_description
1 polymer ?
#
loop_
_entity_poly.entity_id
_entity_poly.type
_entity_poly.pdbx_seq_one_letter_code
_entity_poly.pdbx_strand_id
1 'polypeptide(L)'
;MLDTTANDEVQALLDTFGAALERGDIDAATACFQDECYWRDLVTFTWNIHTSEGKEAIAGMLRSQLAATRPSGWKIAAGESAAEEGGVTTAWIEFETGVARGYGLVRLMGGKIWTLLTTMVELKGHEEHKGFNRPLGAKHGAGKHRPSWKEEREAEARELGYSRQPYVVIIGGGQGGIALGARLRQLGVPAIIIEKNERPGDSWRNRYKSLCLHDPVWYDHLPYIKFPENWPVFAPKDKIGDWLEMYTKVMELNYWAKTTCKSAKFDEKTKEWTVVVDRDGQEVTLKPKQLVLATGMSGKANVPTYPGMETFKGDQHHSSKHPGPDAYKGKKAVVIGSNNSAHDICAALWENDVDVTMVQRSSTHIVRSDTLMDVGLGGLYSEQAVQSGMTTEKADLIFASLPYRILHTFQIPLYDKMKEIDAEFYAGLEKAGFWLDWGVDGSGLFMKYLRRGSGYYIDVGASQLIIDGKIKLAHGNVKEIVADG
;
A
#
# COMPACT_ATOMS: atom_id res chain seq x y z
N MET A 1 -11.39 -17.78 -29.86
CA MET A 1 -10.95 -16.99 -31.02
C MET A 1 -10.44 -15.67 -30.44
N LEU A 2 -9.19 -15.32 -30.70
CA LEU A 2 -8.70 -13.96 -30.37
C LEU A 2 -9.55 -12.98 -31.19
N ASP A 3 -10.11 -11.98 -30.54
CA ASP A 3 -10.92 -10.96 -31.22
C ASP A 3 -9.96 -10.04 -31.99
N THR A 4 -9.66 -10.42 -33.22
CA THR A 4 -8.74 -9.69 -34.12
C THR A 4 -9.24 -8.26 -34.34
N THR A 5 -10.55 -8.04 -34.31
CA THR A 5 -11.17 -6.74 -34.53
C THR A 5 -10.88 -5.77 -33.38
N ALA A 6 -10.96 -6.22 -32.11
CA ALA A 6 -10.65 -5.40 -30.95
C ALA A 6 -9.16 -5.01 -30.89
N ASN A 7 -8.26 -5.93 -31.25
CA ASN A 7 -6.84 -5.63 -31.33
C ASN A 7 -6.53 -4.59 -32.41
N ASP A 8 -7.13 -4.73 -33.60
CA ASP A 8 -6.92 -3.80 -34.71
C ASP A 8 -7.45 -2.40 -34.39
N GLU A 9 -8.61 -2.31 -33.74
CA GLU A 9 -9.20 -1.04 -33.28
C GLU A 9 -8.31 -0.32 -32.28
N VAL A 10 -7.86 -1.04 -31.23
CA VAL A 10 -6.96 -0.48 -30.22
C VAL A 10 -5.64 -0.04 -30.85
N GLN A 11 -5.03 -0.88 -31.70
CA GLN A 11 -3.74 -0.54 -32.30
C GLN A 11 -3.84 0.67 -33.24
N ALA A 12 -4.87 0.76 -34.06
CA ALA A 12 -5.11 1.92 -34.93
C ALA A 12 -5.26 3.23 -34.13
N LEU A 13 -5.95 3.18 -32.99
CA LEU A 13 -6.07 4.32 -32.11
C LEU A 13 -4.73 4.68 -31.45
N LEU A 14 -3.97 3.69 -30.98
CA LEU A 14 -2.63 3.92 -30.41
C LEU A 14 -1.66 4.51 -31.44
N ASP A 15 -1.71 4.06 -32.70
CA ASP A 15 -0.90 4.62 -33.79
C ASP A 15 -1.25 6.09 -34.03
N THR A 16 -2.55 6.42 -34.06
CA THR A 16 -3.04 7.79 -34.23
C THR A 16 -2.62 8.68 -33.09
N PHE A 17 -2.83 8.20 -31.85
CA PHE A 17 -2.46 8.89 -30.63
C PHE A 17 -0.95 9.10 -30.52
N GLY A 18 -0.17 8.04 -30.73
CA GLY A 18 1.30 8.09 -30.68
C GLY A 18 1.88 9.05 -31.71
N ALA A 19 1.40 8.99 -32.97
CA ALA A 19 1.82 9.91 -34.01
C ALA A 19 1.48 11.39 -33.70
N ALA A 20 0.35 11.65 -33.06
CA ALA A 20 0.01 13.00 -32.59
C ALA A 20 0.98 13.50 -31.50
N LEU A 21 1.31 12.65 -30.53
CA LEU A 21 2.27 12.97 -29.46
C LEU A 21 3.68 13.23 -30.03
N GLU A 22 4.16 12.42 -30.95
CA GLU A 22 5.47 12.57 -31.58
C GLU A 22 5.61 13.88 -32.38
N ARG A 23 4.53 14.32 -33.02
CA ARG A 23 4.48 15.62 -33.73
C ARG A 23 4.25 16.82 -32.81
N GLY A 24 3.93 16.59 -31.53
CA GLY A 24 3.57 17.64 -30.59
C GLY A 24 2.17 18.22 -30.85
N ASP A 25 1.32 17.51 -31.57
CA ASP A 25 -0.05 17.90 -31.91
C ASP A 25 -1.00 17.51 -30.75
N ILE A 26 -1.10 18.40 -29.77
CA ILE A 26 -1.87 18.17 -28.55
C ILE A 26 -3.38 18.11 -28.86
N ASP A 27 -3.85 18.86 -29.81
CA ASP A 27 -5.27 18.86 -30.18
C ASP A 27 -5.65 17.51 -30.83
N ALA A 28 -4.83 17.02 -31.74
CA ALA A 28 -5.03 15.67 -32.30
C ALA A 28 -4.92 14.57 -31.25
N ALA A 29 -3.96 14.65 -30.31
CA ALA A 29 -3.82 13.68 -29.23
C ALA A 29 -5.06 13.67 -28.30
N THR A 30 -5.56 14.84 -27.92
CA THR A 30 -6.74 14.96 -27.05
C THR A 30 -8.04 14.59 -27.78
N ALA A 31 -8.10 14.70 -29.10
CA ALA A 31 -9.23 14.24 -29.92
C ALA A 31 -9.42 12.70 -29.84
N CYS A 32 -8.37 11.94 -29.51
CA CYS A 32 -8.45 10.49 -29.27
C CYS A 32 -9.24 10.12 -28.01
N PHE A 33 -9.49 11.08 -27.10
CA PHE A 33 -10.20 10.84 -25.85
C PHE A 33 -11.71 11.11 -25.94
N GLN A 34 -12.48 10.44 -25.09
CA GLN A 34 -13.87 10.74 -24.82
C GLN A 34 -14.01 12.15 -24.21
N ASP A 35 -15.24 12.70 -24.18
CA ASP A 35 -15.50 13.97 -23.52
C ASP A 35 -15.32 13.84 -22.00
N GLU A 36 -15.87 12.78 -21.41
CA GLU A 36 -15.54 12.36 -20.06
C GLU A 36 -14.38 11.36 -20.15
N CYS A 37 -13.19 11.77 -19.76
CA CYS A 37 -11.99 10.98 -19.90
C CYS A 37 -10.97 11.24 -18.79
N TYR A 38 -10.06 10.29 -18.60
CA TYR A 38 -9.09 10.32 -17.52
C TYR A 38 -7.74 9.75 -17.97
N TRP A 39 -6.67 10.47 -17.65
CA TRP A 39 -5.32 9.95 -17.79
C TRP A 39 -4.64 9.91 -16.44
N ARG A 40 -4.41 8.72 -15.93
CA ARG A 40 -3.69 8.49 -14.68
C ARG A 40 -2.24 8.14 -14.98
N ASP A 41 -1.32 8.97 -14.49
CA ASP A 41 0.11 8.78 -14.65
C ASP A 41 0.77 8.34 -13.34
N LEU A 42 1.52 7.24 -13.40
CA LEU A 42 2.35 6.75 -12.31
C LEU A 42 3.81 6.98 -12.68
N VAL A 43 4.28 8.18 -12.40
CA VAL A 43 5.65 8.71 -12.51
C VAL A 43 6.28 8.75 -13.91
N THR A 44 5.56 8.46 -14.99
CA THR A 44 6.14 8.36 -16.34
C THR A 44 6.27 9.72 -17.03
N PHE A 45 5.20 10.52 -17.00
CA PHE A 45 5.14 11.84 -17.60
C PHE A 45 5.44 12.94 -16.59
N THR A 46 4.89 12.82 -15.40
CA THR A 46 4.87 13.88 -14.40
C THR A 46 5.89 13.69 -13.28
N TRP A 47 6.59 12.55 -13.22
CA TRP A 47 7.43 12.14 -12.10
C TRP A 47 6.67 12.12 -10.77
N ASN A 48 5.36 12.00 -10.84
CA ASN A 48 4.46 11.99 -9.70
C ASN A 48 3.30 11.01 -9.96
N ILE A 49 2.53 10.67 -8.93
CA ILE A 49 1.23 10.03 -9.09
C ILE A 49 0.23 11.16 -9.38
N HIS A 50 -0.23 11.22 -10.63
CA HIS A 50 -1.09 12.30 -11.11
C HIS A 50 -2.28 11.76 -11.89
N THR A 51 -3.42 12.44 -11.81
CA THR A 51 -4.59 12.14 -12.62
C THR A 51 -5.06 13.41 -13.31
N SER A 52 -5.04 13.43 -14.64
CA SER A 52 -5.64 14.48 -15.46
C SER A 52 -7.08 14.08 -15.79
N GLU A 53 -8.05 14.92 -15.42
CA GLU A 53 -9.47 14.68 -15.57
C GLU A 53 -10.04 15.60 -16.67
N GLY A 54 -10.52 15.00 -17.77
CA GLY A 54 -11.02 15.69 -18.94
C GLY A 54 -9.93 16.17 -19.92
N LYS A 55 -10.35 16.45 -21.15
CA LYS A 55 -9.46 16.83 -22.27
C LYS A 55 -8.57 18.04 -21.96
N GLU A 56 -9.10 19.07 -21.28
CA GLU A 56 -8.32 20.28 -20.98
C GLU A 56 -7.20 20.02 -19.98
N ALA A 57 -7.44 19.20 -18.93
CA ALA A 57 -6.40 18.82 -17.99
C ALA A 57 -5.33 17.93 -18.65
N ILE A 58 -5.74 17.04 -19.54
CA ILE A 58 -4.83 16.21 -20.35
C ILE A 58 -3.98 17.09 -21.26
N ALA A 59 -4.60 18.04 -21.97
CA ALA A 59 -3.88 19.00 -22.81
C ALA A 59 -2.89 19.85 -21.99
N GLY A 60 -3.29 20.28 -20.80
CA GLY A 60 -2.42 21.03 -19.87
C GLY A 60 -1.19 20.23 -19.43
N MET A 61 -1.38 18.97 -19.07
CA MET A 61 -0.28 18.05 -18.75
C MET A 61 0.66 17.86 -19.97
N LEU A 62 0.11 17.62 -21.15
CA LEU A 62 0.90 17.45 -22.38
C LEU A 62 1.69 18.72 -22.72
N ARG A 63 1.08 19.92 -22.66
CA ARG A 63 1.80 21.19 -22.91
C ARG A 63 3.02 21.34 -21.98
N SER A 64 2.93 20.88 -20.76
CA SER A 64 4.02 21.01 -19.77
C SER A 64 5.06 19.90 -19.85
N GLN A 65 4.68 18.67 -20.26
CA GLN A 65 5.53 17.49 -20.12
C GLN A 65 6.02 16.90 -21.46
N LEU A 66 5.29 17.09 -22.57
CA LEU A 66 5.51 16.35 -23.80
C LEU A 66 6.92 16.53 -24.37
N ALA A 67 7.43 17.77 -24.38
CA ALA A 67 8.76 18.07 -24.93
C ALA A 67 9.90 17.40 -24.14
N ALA A 68 9.74 17.26 -22.82
CA ALA A 68 10.72 16.60 -21.95
C ALA A 68 10.58 15.07 -22.01
N THR A 69 9.35 14.58 -22.07
CA THR A 69 9.03 13.14 -21.99
C THR A 69 9.33 12.43 -23.30
N ARG A 70 9.00 13.04 -24.46
CA ARG A 70 9.20 12.48 -25.81
C ARG A 70 8.70 11.04 -25.91
N PRO A 71 7.39 10.79 -25.70
CA PRO A 71 6.82 9.45 -25.74
C PRO A 71 6.76 8.92 -27.18
N SER A 72 6.96 7.61 -27.35
CA SER A 72 6.97 6.93 -28.66
C SER A 72 6.64 5.45 -28.51
N GLY A 73 6.44 4.75 -29.63
CA GLY A 73 6.35 3.30 -29.67
C GLY A 73 5.11 2.72 -28.98
N TRP A 74 3.99 3.41 -29.04
CA TRP A 74 2.72 2.99 -28.47
C TRP A 74 2.16 1.76 -29.19
N LYS A 75 1.94 0.68 -28.44
CA LYS A 75 1.37 -0.56 -29.00
C LYS A 75 0.74 -1.43 -27.91
N ILE A 76 -0.07 -2.39 -28.33
CA ILE A 76 -0.53 -3.46 -27.42
C ILE A 76 0.71 -4.20 -26.90
N ALA A 77 0.73 -4.47 -25.60
CA ALA A 77 1.86 -5.10 -24.92
C ALA A 77 2.09 -6.53 -25.45
N ALA A 78 3.35 -6.92 -25.53
CA ALA A 78 3.73 -8.23 -26.07
C ALA A 78 3.09 -9.38 -25.29
N GLY A 79 2.40 -10.29 -25.98
CA GLY A 79 1.71 -11.43 -25.39
C GLY A 79 0.33 -11.11 -24.81
N GLU A 80 -0.14 -9.86 -24.92
CA GLU A 80 -1.47 -9.43 -24.49
C GLU A 80 -2.40 -9.29 -25.70
N SER A 81 -3.70 -9.25 -25.41
CA SER A 81 -4.76 -9.01 -26.40
C SER A 81 -5.79 -8.08 -25.81
N ALA A 82 -6.42 -7.29 -26.68
CA ALA A 82 -7.58 -6.50 -26.30
C ALA A 82 -8.77 -7.42 -26.01
N ALA A 83 -9.60 -7.02 -25.06
CA ALA A 83 -10.86 -7.70 -24.73
C ALA A 83 -11.98 -6.68 -24.61
N GLU A 84 -13.14 -7.01 -25.14
CA GLU A 84 -14.35 -6.20 -25.02
C GLU A 84 -15.31 -6.84 -24.03
N GLU A 85 -15.77 -6.05 -23.08
CA GLU A 85 -16.80 -6.45 -22.12
C GLU A 85 -17.71 -5.25 -21.82
N GLY A 86 -19.01 -5.44 -21.95
CA GLY A 86 -20.00 -4.39 -21.62
C GLY A 86 -19.84 -3.08 -22.39
N GLY A 87 -19.34 -3.12 -23.63
CA GLY A 87 -19.09 -1.92 -24.46
C GLY A 87 -17.80 -1.17 -24.12
N VAL A 88 -16.95 -1.76 -23.31
CA VAL A 88 -15.61 -1.24 -22.98
C VAL A 88 -14.56 -2.19 -23.53
N THR A 89 -13.72 -1.70 -24.43
CA THR A 89 -12.54 -2.44 -24.92
C THR A 89 -11.34 -2.10 -24.07
N THR A 90 -10.70 -3.11 -23.47
CA THR A 90 -9.55 -2.97 -22.56
C THR A 90 -8.32 -3.62 -23.16
N ALA A 91 -7.16 -2.94 -23.11
CA ALA A 91 -5.90 -3.51 -23.54
C ALA A 91 -4.72 -3.07 -22.67
N TRP A 92 -3.81 -4.00 -22.44
CA TRP A 92 -2.49 -3.68 -21.90
C TRP A 92 -1.62 -3.10 -23.00
N ILE A 93 -0.89 -2.05 -22.68
CA ILE A 93 -0.08 -1.30 -23.64
C ILE A 93 1.35 -1.15 -23.14
N GLU A 94 2.26 -1.05 -24.08
CA GLU A 94 3.65 -0.65 -23.84
C GLU A 94 4.01 0.55 -24.71
N PHE A 95 4.92 1.36 -24.21
CA PHE A 95 5.43 2.56 -24.87
C PHE A 95 6.79 2.92 -24.30
N GLU A 96 7.44 3.88 -24.88
CA GLU A 96 8.72 4.39 -24.41
C GLU A 96 8.67 5.90 -24.22
N THR A 97 9.56 6.41 -23.40
CA THR A 97 9.88 7.85 -23.32
C THR A 97 11.37 8.05 -23.63
N GLY A 98 11.81 9.29 -23.66
CA GLY A 98 13.24 9.61 -23.82
C GLY A 98 14.14 8.94 -22.78
N VAL A 99 13.61 8.67 -21.56
CA VAL A 99 14.39 8.16 -20.43
C VAL A 99 13.85 6.86 -19.81
N ALA A 100 12.69 6.38 -20.26
CA ALA A 100 12.06 5.23 -19.61
C ALA A 100 11.34 4.30 -20.59
N ARG A 101 11.10 3.06 -20.15
CA ARG A 101 10.14 2.13 -20.73
C ARG A 101 8.87 2.17 -19.88
N GLY A 102 7.74 2.28 -20.56
CA GLY A 102 6.42 2.40 -19.96
C GLY A 102 5.54 1.18 -20.21
N TYR A 103 4.63 0.95 -19.29
CA TYR A 103 3.58 -0.04 -19.38
C TYR A 103 2.27 0.61 -18.92
N GLY A 104 1.14 0.15 -19.42
CA GLY A 104 -0.10 0.79 -19.04
C GLY A 104 -1.33 -0.02 -19.38
N LEU A 105 -2.47 0.57 -19.12
CA LEU A 105 -3.79 0.01 -19.40
C LEU A 105 -4.66 1.07 -20.04
N VAL A 106 -5.19 0.77 -21.22
CA VAL A 106 -6.14 1.64 -21.91
C VAL A 106 -7.52 1.02 -21.91
N ARG A 107 -8.56 1.84 -21.69
CA ARG A 107 -9.95 1.45 -21.87
C ARG A 107 -10.60 2.39 -22.87
N LEU A 108 -11.22 1.80 -23.87
CA LEU A 108 -11.96 2.51 -24.91
C LEU A 108 -13.45 2.38 -24.71
N MET A 109 -14.18 3.43 -25.01
CA MET A 109 -15.63 3.44 -25.16
C MET A 109 -15.98 4.12 -26.48
N GLY A 110 -16.76 3.45 -27.34
CA GLY A 110 -17.12 4.00 -28.64
C GLY A 110 -15.92 4.43 -29.49
N GLY A 111 -14.85 3.63 -29.50
CA GLY A 111 -13.64 3.86 -30.28
C GLY A 111 -12.72 4.99 -29.79
N LYS A 112 -12.95 5.54 -28.59
CA LYS A 112 -12.11 6.60 -27.99
C LYS A 112 -11.65 6.23 -26.59
N ILE A 113 -10.52 6.80 -26.18
CA ILE A 113 -9.94 6.57 -24.84
C ILE A 113 -10.86 7.16 -23.77
N TRP A 114 -11.36 6.30 -22.90
CA TRP A 114 -12.06 6.68 -21.70
C TRP A 114 -11.12 6.81 -20.52
N THR A 115 -10.31 5.76 -20.24
CA THR A 115 -9.26 5.83 -19.23
C THR A 115 -7.92 5.36 -19.79
N LEU A 116 -6.85 6.06 -19.44
CA LEU A 116 -5.49 5.71 -19.76
C LEU A 116 -4.67 5.68 -18.49
N LEU A 117 -4.01 4.55 -18.22
CA LEU A 117 -2.96 4.42 -17.22
C LEU A 117 -1.61 4.39 -17.90
N THR A 118 -0.68 5.21 -17.46
CA THR A 118 0.74 5.12 -17.80
C THR A 118 1.57 4.90 -16.55
N THR A 119 2.52 3.95 -16.61
CA THR A 119 3.44 3.69 -15.49
C THR A 119 4.85 3.47 -16.02
N MET A 120 5.84 4.01 -15.32
CA MET A 120 7.25 3.76 -15.59
C MET A 120 7.63 2.40 -15.02
N VAL A 121 8.11 1.50 -15.86
CA VAL A 121 8.58 0.17 -15.44
C VAL A 121 10.09 0.04 -15.40
N GLU A 122 10.81 0.88 -16.14
CA GLU A 122 12.26 0.84 -16.21
C GLU A 122 12.86 2.16 -16.67
N LEU A 123 13.98 2.56 -16.08
CA LEU A 123 14.80 3.69 -16.53
C LEU A 123 15.86 3.22 -17.52
N LYS A 124 15.91 3.83 -18.70
CA LYS A 124 16.92 3.53 -19.73
C LYS A 124 18.31 3.96 -19.26
N GLY A 125 19.27 3.04 -19.34
CA GLY A 125 20.63 3.25 -18.86
C GLY A 125 20.80 3.13 -17.34
N HIS A 126 19.71 2.85 -16.62
CA HIS A 126 19.68 2.60 -15.18
C HIS A 126 18.77 1.40 -14.86
N GLU A 127 18.86 0.37 -15.70
CA GLU A 127 18.06 -0.83 -15.56
C GLU A 127 18.38 -1.55 -14.23
N GLU A 128 17.35 -2.14 -13.63
CA GLU A 128 17.54 -2.94 -12.41
C GLU A 128 18.47 -4.12 -12.65
N HIS A 129 19.24 -4.48 -11.63
CA HIS A 129 20.14 -5.64 -11.65
C HIS A 129 19.35 -6.96 -11.53
N LYS A 130 18.55 -7.26 -12.57
CA LYS A 130 17.72 -8.48 -12.66
C LYS A 130 17.74 -9.07 -14.08
N GLY A 131 17.25 -10.30 -14.22
CA GLY A 131 17.19 -10.96 -15.52
C GLY A 131 18.57 -11.05 -16.18
N PHE A 132 18.71 -10.50 -17.38
CA PHE A 132 19.98 -10.47 -18.11
C PHE A 132 21.03 -9.56 -17.47
N ASN A 133 20.62 -8.59 -16.64
CA ASN A 133 21.52 -7.68 -15.90
C ASN A 133 21.84 -8.22 -14.49
N ARG A 134 21.50 -9.46 -14.19
CA ARG A 134 21.75 -10.08 -12.88
C ARG A 134 23.23 -10.08 -12.55
N PRO A 135 23.62 -9.69 -11.31
CA PRO A 135 25.00 -9.80 -10.87
C PRO A 135 25.51 -11.23 -10.97
N LEU A 136 26.77 -11.41 -11.39
CA LEU A 136 27.38 -12.74 -11.44
C LEU A 136 27.63 -13.32 -10.04
N GLY A 137 27.56 -12.51 -8.99
CA GLY A 137 27.88 -12.90 -7.63
C GLY A 137 29.39 -13.09 -7.44
N ALA A 138 29.82 -14.31 -7.14
CA ALA A 138 31.24 -14.59 -7.00
C ALA A 138 31.99 -14.43 -8.33
N LYS A 139 33.13 -13.73 -8.29
CA LYS A 139 34.06 -13.65 -9.42
C LYS A 139 34.71 -15.02 -9.63
N HIS A 140 34.55 -15.58 -10.81
CA HIS A 140 35.24 -16.82 -11.16
C HIS A 140 36.74 -16.61 -11.38
N GLY A 141 37.54 -17.64 -11.11
CA GLY A 141 38.99 -17.60 -11.19
C GLY A 141 39.65 -17.47 -9.81
N ALA A 142 40.96 -17.66 -9.75
CA ALA A 142 41.73 -17.52 -8.53
C ALA A 142 42.43 -16.15 -8.48
N GLY A 143 42.45 -15.57 -7.28
CA GLY A 143 43.15 -14.29 -7.03
C GLY A 143 43.59 -14.21 -5.58
N LYS A 144 44.81 -13.72 -5.36
CA LYS A 144 45.31 -13.46 -4.01
C LYS A 144 44.50 -12.33 -3.36
N HIS A 145 44.15 -12.49 -2.07
CA HIS A 145 43.47 -11.47 -1.27
C HIS A 145 42.04 -11.06 -1.80
N ARG A 146 41.42 -11.92 -2.59
CA ARG A 146 40.05 -11.68 -3.05
C ARG A 146 39.09 -11.80 -1.88
N PRO A 147 38.29 -10.75 -1.56
CA PRO A 147 37.32 -10.81 -0.50
C PRO A 147 36.19 -11.79 -0.86
N SER A 148 35.66 -12.46 0.15
CA SER A 148 34.42 -13.22 0.05
C SER A 148 33.22 -12.26 0.00
N TRP A 149 32.06 -12.74 -0.44
CA TRP A 149 30.80 -11.99 -0.40
C TRP A 149 30.51 -11.42 1.00
N LYS A 150 30.76 -12.21 2.05
CA LYS A 150 30.55 -11.77 3.42
C LYS A 150 31.46 -10.60 3.81
N GLU A 151 32.75 -10.68 3.45
CA GLU A 151 33.70 -9.59 3.72
C GLU A 151 33.35 -8.31 2.97
N GLU A 152 32.86 -8.40 1.72
CA GLU A 152 32.36 -7.25 0.95
C GLU A 152 31.15 -6.62 1.62
N ARG A 153 30.18 -7.42 2.10
CA ARG A 153 28.99 -6.94 2.84
C ARG A 153 29.37 -6.28 4.16
N GLU A 154 30.31 -6.86 4.90
CA GLU A 154 30.80 -6.30 6.17
C GLU A 154 31.58 -4.99 5.93
N ALA A 155 32.35 -4.89 4.85
CA ALA A 155 33.04 -3.67 4.46
C ALA A 155 32.01 -2.57 4.12
N GLU A 156 31.01 -2.87 3.30
CA GLU A 156 29.94 -1.93 2.99
C GLU A 156 29.23 -1.42 4.26
N ALA A 157 28.92 -2.33 5.19
CA ALA A 157 28.26 -1.97 6.45
C ALA A 157 29.13 -1.10 7.38
N ARG A 158 30.45 -1.25 7.34
CA ARG A 158 31.40 -0.40 8.08
C ARG A 158 31.60 0.97 7.46
N GLU A 159 31.52 1.07 6.13
CA GLU A 159 31.85 2.28 5.39
C GLU A 159 30.64 3.18 5.17
N LEU A 160 29.50 2.60 4.82
CA LEU A 160 28.31 3.36 4.44
C LEU A 160 27.69 4.08 5.66
N GLY A 161 27.58 5.39 5.56
CA GLY A 161 27.16 6.27 6.64
C GLY A 161 28.32 6.82 7.49
N TYR A 162 29.54 6.39 7.23
CA TYR A 162 30.74 6.84 7.93
C TYR A 162 31.77 7.41 6.95
N SER A 163 32.64 6.60 6.39
CA SER A 163 33.63 7.06 5.40
C SER A 163 33.03 7.31 4.01
N ARG A 164 31.89 6.70 3.70
CA ARG A 164 31.12 6.87 2.46
C ARG A 164 29.68 7.24 2.81
N GLN A 165 29.18 8.34 2.26
CA GLN A 165 27.83 8.79 2.51
C GLN A 165 26.80 8.04 1.63
N PRO A 166 25.59 7.75 2.17
CA PRO A 166 24.51 7.22 1.36
C PRO A 166 23.97 8.32 0.42
N TYR A 167 23.44 7.91 -0.74
CA TYR A 167 22.68 8.82 -1.59
C TYR A 167 21.28 9.08 -1.04
N VAL A 168 20.67 8.04 -0.47
CA VAL A 168 19.33 8.10 0.13
C VAL A 168 19.36 7.65 1.58
N VAL A 169 18.68 8.41 2.45
CA VAL A 169 18.33 7.96 3.81
C VAL A 169 16.80 7.80 3.87
N ILE A 170 16.36 6.63 4.31
CA ILE A 170 14.95 6.29 4.49
C ILE A 170 14.66 6.25 5.99
N ILE A 171 13.78 7.14 6.47
CA ILE A 171 13.35 7.16 7.87
C ILE A 171 12.10 6.28 8.01
N GLY A 172 12.24 5.17 8.71
CA GLY A 172 11.21 4.16 8.92
C GLY A 172 11.51 2.85 8.21
N GLY A 173 11.72 1.79 8.98
CA GLY A 173 12.08 0.44 8.53
C GLY A 173 10.90 -0.54 8.55
N GLY A 174 9.68 -0.06 8.35
CA GLY A 174 8.51 -0.89 8.07
C GLY A 174 8.49 -1.38 6.61
N GLN A 175 7.40 -2.02 6.20
CA GLN A 175 7.26 -2.60 4.84
C GLN A 175 7.53 -1.57 3.73
N GLY A 176 7.09 -0.32 3.85
CA GLY A 176 7.32 0.72 2.84
C GLY A 176 8.79 1.08 2.69
N GLY A 177 9.50 1.28 3.81
CA GLY A 177 10.93 1.57 3.79
C GLY A 177 11.78 0.41 3.30
N ILE A 178 11.43 -0.82 3.67
CA ILE A 178 12.08 -2.06 3.20
C ILE A 178 11.85 -2.24 1.69
N ALA A 179 10.62 -2.06 1.20
CA ALA A 179 10.30 -2.17 -0.22
C ALA A 179 11.07 -1.15 -1.07
N LEU A 180 11.11 0.11 -0.64
CA LEU A 180 11.89 1.15 -1.30
C LEU A 180 13.39 0.84 -1.26
N GLY A 181 13.91 0.42 -0.11
CA GLY A 181 15.31 0.02 0.03
C GLY A 181 15.70 -1.09 -0.94
N ALA A 182 14.81 -2.09 -1.14
CA ALA A 182 15.03 -3.15 -2.10
C ALA A 182 15.06 -2.63 -3.55
N ARG A 183 14.16 -1.72 -3.93
CA ARG A 183 14.19 -1.07 -5.26
C ARG A 183 15.47 -0.29 -5.49
N LEU A 184 15.90 0.51 -4.51
CA LEU A 184 17.14 1.26 -4.59
C LEU A 184 18.37 0.35 -4.69
N ARG A 185 18.36 -0.79 -3.96
CA ARG A 185 19.43 -1.78 -4.06
C ARG A 185 19.55 -2.36 -5.46
N GLN A 186 18.43 -2.71 -6.09
CA GLN A 186 18.41 -3.23 -7.46
C GLN A 186 18.85 -2.19 -8.51
N LEU A 187 18.65 -0.91 -8.23
CA LEU A 187 19.13 0.21 -9.04
C LEU A 187 20.59 0.60 -8.75
N GLY A 188 21.27 -0.08 -7.82
CA GLY A 188 22.64 0.26 -7.43
C GLY A 188 22.77 1.58 -6.66
N VAL A 189 21.70 2.11 -6.11
CA VAL A 189 21.68 3.38 -5.35
C VAL A 189 22.03 3.11 -3.88
N PRO A 190 23.13 3.69 -3.34
CA PRO A 190 23.50 3.52 -1.94
C PRO A 190 22.44 4.14 -1.01
N ALA A 191 21.76 3.31 -0.24
CA ALA A 191 20.72 3.74 0.68
C ALA A 191 20.89 3.13 2.07
N ILE A 192 20.48 3.88 3.10
CA ILE A 192 20.39 3.41 4.48
C ILE A 192 18.94 3.55 4.93
N ILE A 193 18.40 2.47 5.49
CA ILE A 193 17.11 2.48 6.18
C ILE A 193 17.38 2.64 7.67
N ILE A 194 16.80 3.64 8.32
CA ILE A 194 16.90 3.82 9.76
C ILE A 194 15.59 3.46 10.45
N GLU A 195 15.68 2.69 11.53
CA GLU A 195 14.55 2.17 12.28
C GLU A 195 14.82 2.23 13.78
N LYS A 196 13.88 2.77 14.53
CA LYS A 196 13.97 2.91 15.99
C LYS A 196 13.87 1.58 16.77
N ASN A 197 13.17 0.59 16.20
CA ASN A 197 13.01 -0.72 16.82
C ASN A 197 14.29 -1.55 16.72
N GLU A 198 14.35 -2.66 17.47
CA GLU A 198 15.55 -3.49 17.61
C GLU A 198 15.90 -4.27 16.35
N ARG A 199 14.89 -4.67 15.54
CA ARG A 199 15.09 -5.49 14.35
C ARG A 199 14.02 -5.25 13.29
N PRO A 200 14.28 -5.60 12.03
CA PRO A 200 13.26 -5.52 10.98
C PRO A 200 12.03 -6.35 11.34
N GLY A 201 10.84 -5.82 11.04
CA GLY A 201 9.57 -6.49 11.35
C GLY A 201 8.99 -6.20 12.73
N ASP A 202 9.73 -5.54 13.63
CA ASP A 202 9.23 -5.23 14.98
C ASP A 202 8.08 -4.20 14.96
N SER A 203 7.90 -3.45 13.89
CA SER A 203 6.70 -2.63 13.68
C SER A 203 5.41 -3.46 13.70
N TRP A 204 5.48 -4.75 13.36
CA TRP A 204 4.40 -5.72 13.44
C TRP A 204 4.44 -6.51 14.75
N ARG A 205 5.58 -7.08 15.13
CA ARG A 205 5.72 -7.89 16.34
C ARG A 205 5.30 -7.14 17.61
N ASN A 206 5.59 -5.83 17.68
CA ASN A 206 5.25 -4.97 18.83
C ASN A 206 3.77 -4.52 18.88
N ARG A 207 2.89 -5.08 18.04
CA ARG A 207 1.45 -4.86 18.07
C ARG A 207 0.77 -5.86 19.02
N TYR A 208 -0.53 -5.66 19.26
CA TYR A 208 -1.29 -6.54 20.16
C TYR A 208 -1.25 -8.01 19.73
N LYS A 209 -1.26 -8.92 20.70
CA LYS A 209 -0.95 -10.35 20.53
C LYS A 209 -1.79 -11.07 19.50
N SER A 210 -3.08 -10.74 19.40
CA SER A 210 -4.03 -11.39 18.49
C SER A 210 -4.05 -10.81 17.06
N LEU A 211 -3.20 -9.83 16.74
CA LEU A 211 -3.22 -9.20 15.42
C LEU A 211 -2.91 -10.21 14.31
N CYS A 212 -3.84 -10.30 13.38
CA CYS A 212 -3.70 -10.96 12.09
C CYS A 212 -4.04 -9.96 10.99
N LEU A 213 -3.47 -10.12 9.80
CA LEU A 213 -3.91 -9.33 8.66
C LEU A 213 -5.34 -9.73 8.29
N HIS A 214 -6.17 -8.75 7.96
CA HIS A 214 -7.53 -8.97 7.48
C HIS A 214 -7.59 -8.98 5.95
N ASP A 215 -6.54 -8.49 5.30
CA ASP A 215 -6.35 -8.54 3.86
C ASP A 215 -5.73 -9.88 3.46
N PRO A 216 -6.09 -10.42 2.27
CA PRO A 216 -5.60 -11.71 1.84
C PRO A 216 -4.16 -11.62 1.30
N VAL A 217 -3.43 -12.74 1.37
CA VAL A 217 -2.03 -12.87 0.94
C VAL A 217 -1.77 -12.39 -0.49
N TRP A 218 -2.75 -12.48 -1.38
CA TRP A 218 -2.62 -12.00 -2.77
C TRP A 218 -2.68 -10.48 -2.88
N TYR A 219 -3.24 -9.80 -1.88
CA TYR A 219 -3.27 -8.34 -1.78
C TYR A 219 -2.00 -7.79 -1.14
N ASP A 220 -1.43 -8.53 -0.19
CA ASP A 220 -0.24 -8.14 0.56
C ASP A 220 1.02 -8.73 -0.07
N HIS A 221 1.94 -7.91 -0.57
CA HIS A 221 3.21 -8.38 -1.10
C HIS A 221 4.32 -7.32 -1.08
N LEU A 222 5.57 -7.78 -1.20
CA LEU A 222 6.74 -6.95 -1.41
C LEU A 222 7.31 -7.18 -2.82
N PRO A 223 8.11 -6.24 -3.38
CA PRO A 223 8.77 -6.43 -4.66
C PRO A 223 9.73 -7.63 -4.63
N TYR A 224 9.96 -8.28 -5.77
CA TYR A 224 10.98 -9.31 -6.07
C TYR A 224 10.77 -10.70 -5.45
N ILE A 225 10.34 -10.81 -4.19
CA ILE A 225 10.17 -12.11 -3.52
C ILE A 225 8.69 -12.28 -3.19
N LYS A 226 8.03 -13.23 -3.86
CA LYS A 226 6.64 -13.59 -3.61
C LYS A 226 6.53 -14.44 -2.34
N PHE A 227 5.40 -14.34 -1.65
CA PHE A 227 5.07 -15.32 -0.61
C PHE A 227 5.03 -16.73 -1.19
N PRO A 228 5.51 -17.75 -0.47
CA PRO A 228 5.41 -19.12 -0.93
C PRO A 228 3.94 -19.58 -0.97
N GLU A 229 3.63 -20.53 -1.83
CA GLU A 229 2.25 -21.03 -2.07
C GLU A 229 1.55 -21.56 -0.80
N ASN A 230 2.31 -21.98 0.20
CA ASN A 230 1.77 -22.42 1.49
C ASN A 230 1.68 -21.31 2.54
N TRP A 231 1.83 -20.04 2.13
CA TRP A 231 1.65 -18.91 3.05
C TRP A 231 0.17 -18.81 3.45
N PRO A 232 -0.15 -18.54 4.73
CA PRO A 232 -1.56 -18.42 5.15
C PRO A 232 -2.24 -17.26 4.44
N VAL A 233 -3.52 -17.43 4.10
CA VAL A 233 -4.32 -16.38 3.45
C VAL A 233 -4.34 -15.12 4.29
N PHE A 234 -4.53 -15.25 5.59
CA PHE A 234 -4.46 -14.15 6.56
C PHE A 234 -3.23 -14.34 7.45
N ALA A 235 -2.23 -13.52 7.27
CA ALA A 235 -0.95 -13.71 7.93
C ALA A 235 -0.94 -13.15 9.36
N PRO A 236 -0.54 -13.94 10.39
CA PRO A 236 -0.31 -13.44 11.74
C PRO A 236 0.84 -12.44 11.78
N LYS A 237 0.73 -11.44 12.66
CA LYS A 237 1.71 -10.34 12.77
C LYS A 237 3.16 -10.80 12.95
N ASP A 238 3.39 -11.83 13.74
CA ASP A 238 4.75 -12.33 14.01
C ASP A 238 5.36 -12.99 12.77
N LYS A 239 4.54 -13.71 12.00
CA LYS A 239 4.95 -14.30 10.73
C LYS A 239 5.30 -13.23 9.69
N ILE A 240 4.54 -12.13 9.62
CA ILE A 240 4.89 -10.95 8.81
C ILE A 240 6.20 -10.32 9.30
N GLY A 241 6.38 -10.20 10.62
CA GLY A 241 7.63 -9.71 11.20
C GLY A 241 8.83 -10.53 10.77
N ASP A 242 8.72 -11.87 10.81
CA ASP A 242 9.77 -12.79 10.37
C ASP A 242 10.04 -12.69 8.86
N TRP A 243 8.99 -12.52 8.06
CA TRP A 243 9.11 -12.27 6.62
C TRP A 243 9.92 -11.01 6.32
N LEU A 244 9.59 -9.90 6.96
CA LEU A 244 10.29 -8.63 6.79
C LEU A 244 11.76 -8.70 7.21
N GLU A 245 12.05 -9.45 8.28
CA GLU A 245 13.42 -9.67 8.72
C GLU A 245 14.21 -10.52 7.73
N MET A 246 13.65 -11.65 7.28
CA MET A 246 14.24 -12.49 6.25
C MET A 246 14.47 -11.70 4.95
N TYR A 247 13.44 -10.96 4.50
CA TYR A 247 13.48 -10.16 3.27
C TYR A 247 14.61 -9.13 3.33
N THR A 248 14.75 -8.41 4.43
CA THR A 248 15.82 -7.43 4.65
C THR A 248 17.21 -8.04 4.50
N LYS A 249 17.41 -9.24 5.04
CA LYS A 249 18.68 -9.99 4.94
C LYS A 249 18.93 -10.50 3.53
N VAL A 250 17.94 -11.13 2.91
CA VAL A 250 18.07 -11.76 1.59
C VAL A 250 18.26 -10.71 0.49
N MET A 251 17.59 -9.55 0.60
CA MET A 251 17.75 -8.42 -0.31
C MET A 251 18.98 -7.56 -0.03
N GLU A 252 19.80 -7.95 0.95
CA GLU A 252 21.08 -7.30 1.32
C GLU A 252 20.94 -5.80 1.64
N LEU A 253 19.87 -5.43 2.35
CA LEU A 253 19.59 -4.03 2.66
C LEU A 253 20.49 -3.48 3.77
N ASN A 254 20.93 -2.23 3.65
CA ASN A 254 21.66 -1.53 4.71
C ASN A 254 20.62 -0.98 5.70
N TYR A 255 20.31 -1.79 6.71
CA TYR A 255 19.28 -1.51 7.70
C TYR A 255 19.92 -1.21 9.07
N TRP A 256 19.71 0.01 9.55
CA TRP A 256 20.17 0.47 10.84
C TRP A 256 19.04 0.40 11.86
N ALA A 257 18.97 -0.70 12.59
CA ALA A 257 18.09 -0.86 13.73
C ALA A 257 18.55 0.00 14.92
N LYS A 258 17.70 0.17 15.93
CA LYS A 258 17.94 1.00 17.12
C LYS A 258 18.44 2.40 16.76
N THR A 259 17.97 2.94 15.65
CA THR A 259 18.42 4.23 15.10
C THR A 259 17.25 5.20 15.00
N THR A 260 17.31 6.29 15.74
CA THR A 260 16.28 7.32 15.78
C THR A 260 16.77 8.60 15.11
N CYS A 261 16.00 9.12 14.17
CA CYS A 261 16.26 10.45 13.59
C CYS A 261 15.99 11.54 14.64
N LYS A 262 16.99 12.36 14.92
CA LYS A 262 16.87 13.51 15.82
C LYS A 262 16.51 14.79 15.08
N SER A 263 17.13 15.03 13.94
CA SER A 263 16.86 16.18 13.11
C SER A 263 17.26 15.95 11.66
N ALA A 264 16.62 16.70 10.76
CA ALA A 264 16.99 16.72 9.35
C ALA A 264 16.86 18.16 8.83
N LYS A 265 17.89 18.64 8.13
CA LYS A 265 17.92 19.97 7.55
C LYS A 265 18.45 19.89 6.12
N PHE A 266 17.73 20.50 5.19
CA PHE A 266 18.15 20.62 3.79
C PHE A 266 18.98 21.90 3.59
N ASP A 267 20.08 21.80 2.86
CA ASP A 267 20.89 22.93 2.43
C ASP A 267 20.65 23.23 0.96
N GLU A 268 20.02 24.36 0.68
CA GLU A 268 19.69 24.81 -0.67
C GLU A 268 20.90 25.07 -1.56
N LYS A 269 22.06 25.38 -0.98
CA LYS A 269 23.29 25.69 -1.73
C LYS A 269 24.00 24.41 -2.18
N THR A 270 24.14 23.41 -1.29
CA THR A 270 24.81 22.15 -1.58
C THR A 270 23.85 21.10 -2.15
N LYS A 271 22.53 21.35 -2.05
CA LYS A 271 21.46 20.38 -2.42
C LYS A 271 21.64 19.05 -1.68
N GLU A 272 21.99 19.13 -0.41
CA GLU A 272 22.21 17.98 0.48
C GLU A 272 21.40 18.13 1.76
N TRP A 273 21.01 17.02 2.31
CA TRP A 273 20.47 16.93 3.66
C TRP A 273 21.59 16.74 4.68
N THR A 274 21.43 17.32 5.85
CA THR A 274 22.15 16.95 7.07
C THR A 274 21.16 16.26 7.98
N VAL A 275 21.35 14.96 8.20
CA VAL A 275 20.46 14.11 9.01
C VAL A 275 21.23 13.65 10.23
N VAL A 276 20.81 14.07 11.42
CA VAL A 276 21.42 13.64 12.69
C VAL A 276 20.59 12.50 13.26
N VAL A 277 21.23 11.38 13.53
CA VAL A 277 20.60 10.18 14.09
C VAL A 277 21.30 9.78 15.38
N ASP A 278 20.54 9.19 16.28
CA ASP A 278 21.04 8.43 17.43
C ASP A 278 21.00 6.95 17.08
N ARG A 279 22.16 6.34 16.92
CA ARG A 279 22.33 4.94 16.62
C ARG A 279 22.81 4.19 17.86
N ASP A 280 21.89 3.55 18.57
CA ASP A 280 22.16 2.78 19.80
C ASP A 280 22.98 3.59 20.83
N GLY A 281 22.60 4.87 21.04
CA GLY A 281 23.28 5.81 21.95
C GLY A 281 24.45 6.57 21.34
N GLN A 282 24.82 6.33 20.11
CA GLN A 282 25.88 7.05 19.40
C GLN A 282 25.27 8.01 18.37
N GLU A 283 25.62 9.30 18.46
CA GLU A 283 25.23 10.28 17.47
C GLU A 283 26.02 10.10 16.17
N VAL A 284 25.31 10.01 15.04
CA VAL A 284 25.91 9.92 13.70
C VAL A 284 25.25 10.97 12.80
N THR A 285 26.06 11.66 12.01
CA THR A 285 25.58 12.63 11.01
C THR A 285 25.71 12.04 9.61
N LEU A 286 24.59 11.95 8.91
CA LEU A 286 24.50 11.51 7.54
C LEU A 286 24.25 12.71 6.59
N LYS A 287 24.83 12.63 5.39
CA LYS A 287 24.69 13.68 4.36
C LYS A 287 24.15 13.11 3.04
N PRO A 288 22.89 12.65 3.00
CA PRO A 288 22.31 12.14 1.77
C PRO A 288 21.88 13.26 0.83
N LYS A 289 21.77 12.94 -0.47
CA LYS A 289 21.13 13.80 -1.47
C LYS A 289 19.60 13.77 -1.36
N GLN A 290 19.06 12.62 -0.96
CA GLN A 290 17.63 12.40 -0.83
C GLN A 290 17.27 11.89 0.57
N LEU A 291 16.19 12.43 1.12
CA LEU A 291 15.59 11.99 2.38
C LEU A 291 14.16 11.53 2.13
N VAL A 292 13.86 10.31 2.57
CA VAL A 292 12.53 9.73 2.43
C VAL A 292 11.89 9.46 3.79
N LEU A 293 10.67 9.90 3.98
CA LEU A 293 9.88 9.61 5.16
C LEU A 293 8.97 8.41 4.89
N ALA A 294 9.33 7.26 5.44
CA ALA A 294 8.58 6.01 5.36
C ALA A 294 7.99 5.62 6.74
N THR A 295 7.49 6.61 7.47
CA THR A 295 7.07 6.50 8.87
C THR A 295 5.69 5.88 9.08
N GLY A 296 4.98 5.55 7.98
CA GLY A 296 3.65 4.95 7.98
C GLY A 296 2.52 5.91 8.37
N MET A 297 1.28 5.55 8.06
CA MET A 297 0.10 6.33 8.43
C MET A 297 -0.17 6.32 9.95
N SER A 298 0.12 5.22 10.63
CA SER A 298 -0.16 5.00 12.05
C SER A 298 1.12 4.93 12.89
N GLY A 299 2.20 5.57 12.46
CA GLY A 299 3.51 5.50 13.13
C GLY A 299 3.58 6.22 14.49
N LYS A 300 2.69 7.19 14.74
CA LYS A 300 2.56 7.89 16.01
C LYS A 300 1.13 7.78 16.52
N ALA A 301 0.97 7.17 17.71
CA ALA A 301 -0.32 7.07 18.35
C ALA A 301 -0.89 8.45 18.73
N ASN A 302 -2.16 8.68 18.39
CA ASN A 302 -2.91 9.81 18.89
C ASN A 302 -3.73 9.33 20.10
N VAL A 303 -3.25 9.66 21.30
CA VAL A 303 -3.90 9.27 22.55
C VAL A 303 -4.71 10.46 23.06
N PRO A 304 -6.06 10.37 23.07
CA PRO A 304 -6.87 11.45 23.62
C PRO A 304 -6.68 11.57 25.12
N THR A 305 -6.80 12.77 25.65
CA THR A 305 -6.82 13.05 27.09
C THR A 305 -8.24 13.30 27.54
N TYR A 306 -8.66 12.61 28.59
CA TYR A 306 -9.97 12.76 29.21
C TYR A 306 -9.82 13.27 30.64
N PRO A 307 -10.76 14.11 31.15
CA PRO A 307 -10.79 14.45 32.56
C PRO A 307 -10.83 13.22 33.44
N GLY A 308 -10.08 13.23 34.54
CA GLY A 308 -10.09 12.13 35.52
C GLY A 308 -9.16 10.95 35.18
N MET A 309 -8.51 10.93 34.05
CA MET A 309 -7.53 9.86 33.69
C MET A 309 -6.50 9.64 34.79
N GLU A 310 -6.05 10.71 35.43
CA GLU A 310 -5.06 10.70 36.51
C GLU A 310 -5.57 10.05 37.82
N THR A 311 -6.86 9.90 37.98
CA THR A 311 -7.47 9.30 39.16
C THR A 311 -7.82 7.82 39.04
N PHE A 312 -7.84 7.31 37.80
CA PHE A 312 -8.17 5.92 37.50
C PHE A 312 -7.13 4.96 38.05
N LYS A 313 -7.59 3.96 38.79
CA LYS A 313 -6.73 2.98 39.49
C LYS A 313 -6.36 1.77 38.63
N GLY A 314 -6.97 1.62 37.45
CA GLY A 314 -6.71 0.53 36.52
C GLY A 314 -5.69 0.92 35.46
N ASP A 315 -5.44 -0.01 34.54
CA ASP A 315 -4.51 0.21 33.43
C ASP A 315 -5.16 1.04 32.32
N GLN A 316 -4.41 1.97 31.76
CA GLN A 316 -4.81 2.79 30.62
C GLN A 316 -3.72 2.77 29.56
N HIS A 317 -4.06 2.45 28.32
CA HIS A 317 -3.10 2.43 27.22
C HIS A 317 -3.79 2.55 25.87
N HIS A 318 -3.03 2.99 24.88
CA HIS A 318 -3.44 2.96 23.48
C HIS A 318 -3.35 1.53 22.92
N SER A 319 -4.17 1.18 21.92
CA SER A 319 -4.18 -0.15 21.27
C SER A 319 -2.79 -0.62 20.82
N SER A 320 -1.91 0.30 20.39
CA SER A 320 -0.51 -0.01 20.02
C SER A 320 0.37 -0.47 21.19
N LYS A 321 -0.11 -0.34 22.42
CA LYS A 321 0.58 -0.75 23.66
C LYS A 321 -0.19 -1.83 24.41
N HIS A 322 -1.27 -2.36 23.81
CA HIS A 322 -2.06 -3.40 24.44
C HIS A 322 -1.22 -4.69 24.61
N PRO A 323 -0.99 -5.16 25.85
CA PRO A 323 -0.10 -6.29 26.11
C PRO A 323 -0.70 -7.65 25.74
N GLY A 324 -2.00 -7.68 25.45
CA GLY A 324 -2.79 -8.87 25.24
C GLY A 324 -3.80 -9.11 26.37
N PRO A 325 -4.68 -10.09 26.21
CA PRO A 325 -5.79 -10.30 27.15
C PRO A 325 -5.38 -10.97 28.48
N ASP A 326 -4.25 -11.66 28.53
CA ASP A 326 -3.86 -12.51 29.68
C ASP A 326 -3.80 -11.72 31.01
N ALA A 327 -3.39 -10.45 30.96
CA ALA A 327 -3.29 -9.57 32.13
C ALA A 327 -4.66 -9.13 32.69
N TYR A 328 -5.75 -9.35 31.94
CA TYR A 328 -7.07 -8.79 32.25
C TYR A 328 -8.12 -9.86 32.55
N LYS A 329 -7.73 -11.13 32.60
CA LYS A 329 -8.64 -12.23 32.92
C LYS A 329 -9.45 -11.98 34.20
N GLY A 330 -10.76 -12.10 34.11
CA GLY A 330 -11.69 -11.85 35.22
C GLY A 330 -11.88 -10.38 35.58
N LYS A 331 -11.31 -9.45 34.83
CA LYS A 331 -11.47 -8.01 34.98
C LYS A 331 -12.56 -7.46 34.06
N LYS A 332 -12.88 -6.19 34.21
CA LYS A 332 -13.69 -5.41 33.28
C LYS A 332 -12.77 -4.56 32.41
N ALA A 333 -13.09 -4.44 31.12
CA ALA A 333 -12.35 -3.60 30.20
C ALA A 333 -13.31 -2.74 29.37
N VAL A 334 -12.93 -1.50 29.16
CA VAL A 334 -13.60 -0.57 28.24
C VAL A 334 -12.67 -0.26 27.08
N VAL A 335 -13.12 -0.54 25.87
CA VAL A 335 -12.38 -0.25 24.63
C VAL A 335 -13.01 0.93 23.93
N ILE A 336 -12.30 2.06 23.89
CA ILE A 336 -12.79 3.31 23.28
C ILE A 336 -12.43 3.29 21.79
N GLY A 337 -13.43 3.05 20.97
CA GLY A 337 -13.30 2.92 19.50
C GLY A 337 -14.09 1.74 18.96
N SER A 338 -14.31 1.72 17.64
CA SER A 338 -15.12 0.71 16.95
C SER A 338 -14.58 0.34 15.56
N ASN A 339 -13.28 0.52 15.32
CA ASN A 339 -12.61 0.11 14.09
C ASN A 339 -11.85 -1.22 14.29
N ASN A 340 -11.03 -1.65 13.33
CA ASN A 340 -10.33 -2.94 13.34
C ASN A 340 -9.68 -3.28 14.70
N SER A 341 -8.79 -2.42 15.21
CA SER A 341 -8.09 -2.70 16.47
C SER A 341 -9.04 -2.84 17.69
N ALA A 342 -10.13 -2.07 17.70
CA ALA A 342 -11.09 -2.14 18.79
C ALA A 342 -11.87 -3.46 18.76
N HIS A 343 -12.31 -3.91 17.59
CA HIS A 343 -13.00 -5.18 17.43
C HIS A 343 -12.09 -6.36 17.79
N ASP A 344 -10.88 -6.40 17.25
CA ASP A 344 -9.91 -7.47 17.53
C ASP A 344 -9.57 -7.56 19.03
N ILE A 345 -9.34 -6.41 19.67
CA ILE A 345 -9.04 -6.37 21.11
C ILE A 345 -10.24 -6.79 21.94
N CYS A 346 -11.46 -6.33 21.59
CA CYS A 346 -12.68 -6.75 22.28
C CYS A 346 -12.91 -8.26 22.18
N ALA A 347 -12.75 -8.84 20.98
CA ALA A 347 -12.88 -10.28 20.78
C ALA A 347 -11.85 -11.06 21.60
N ALA A 348 -10.56 -10.68 21.51
CA ALA A 348 -9.49 -11.33 22.26
C ALA A 348 -9.68 -11.22 23.80
N LEU A 349 -10.15 -10.09 24.28
CA LEU A 349 -10.48 -9.91 25.71
C LEU A 349 -11.62 -10.82 26.12
N TRP A 350 -12.72 -10.86 25.37
CA TRP A 350 -13.85 -11.73 25.65
C TRP A 350 -13.48 -13.22 25.64
N GLU A 351 -12.69 -13.67 24.65
CA GLU A 351 -12.17 -15.04 24.54
C GLU A 351 -11.33 -15.47 25.75
N ASN A 352 -10.85 -14.50 26.54
CA ASN A 352 -10.03 -14.72 27.73
C ASN A 352 -10.75 -14.31 29.03
N ASP A 353 -12.08 -14.47 29.09
CA ASP A 353 -12.92 -14.25 30.26
C ASP A 353 -12.89 -12.82 30.83
N VAL A 354 -12.74 -11.82 29.97
CA VAL A 354 -12.82 -10.40 30.35
C VAL A 354 -14.23 -9.88 30.07
N ASP A 355 -14.82 -9.14 30.98
CA ASP A 355 -16.08 -8.42 30.77
C ASP A 355 -15.82 -7.14 29.95
N VAL A 356 -16.23 -7.13 28.69
CA VAL A 356 -15.83 -6.11 27.69
C VAL A 356 -16.98 -5.20 27.32
N THR A 357 -16.71 -3.90 27.31
CA THR A 357 -17.58 -2.87 26.74
C THR A 357 -16.85 -2.11 25.64
N MET A 358 -17.42 -2.06 24.44
CA MET A 358 -16.97 -1.21 23.35
C MET A 358 -17.68 0.14 23.39
N VAL A 359 -16.94 1.24 23.30
CA VAL A 359 -17.50 2.59 23.21
C VAL A 359 -17.44 3.07 21.77
N GLN A 360 -18.60 3.14 21.12
CA GLN A 360 -18.76 3.63 19.77
C GLN A 360 -19.12 5.10 19.76
N ARG A 361 -18.20 5.94 19.26
CA ARG A 361 -18.39 7.39 19.16
C ARG A 361 -19.07 7.83 17.86
N SER A 362 -18.82 7.12 16.80
CA SER A 362 -19.35 7.39 15.46
C SER A 362 -19.62 6.09 14.73
N SER A 363 -20.41 6.16 13.65
CA SER A 363 -20.69 5.00 12.80
C SER A 363 -19.41 4.38 12.22
N THR A 364 -19.45 3.05 12.05
CA THR A 364 -18.35 2.25 11.50
C THR A 364 -18.87 1.40 10.35
N HIS A 365 -18.14 1.38 9.25
CA HIS A 365 -18.42 0.45 8.16
C HIS A 365 -17.96 -0.95 8.55
N ILE A 366 -18.86 -1.92 8.48
CA ILE A 366 -18.56 -3.34 8.71
C ILE A 366 -18.72 -4.09 7.40
N VAL A 367 -17.77 -4.94 7.07
CA VAL A 367 -17.88 -5.90 5.97
C VAL A 367 -17.34 -7.25 6.44
N ARG A 368 -18.03 -8.34 6.15
CA ARG A 368 -17.54 -9.68 6.46
C ARG A 368 -16.37 -10.04 5.56
N SER A 369 -15.33 -10.63 6.14
CA SER A 369 -14.12 -11.03 5.42
C SER A 369 -14.44 -11.96 4.25
N ASP A 370 -15.27 -12.98 4.46
CA ASP A 370 -15.65 -13.94 3.41
C ASP A 370 -16.37 -13.24 2.24
N THR A 371 -17.35 -12.37 2.54
CA THR A 371 -18.10 -11.64 1.51
C THR A 371 -17.24 -10.63 0.76
N LEU A 372 -16.31 -9.96 1.48
CA LEU A 372 -15.33 -9.07 0.85
C LEU A 372 -14.40 -9.84 -0.09
N MET A 373 -13.94 -11.02 0.34
CA MET A 373 -13.11 -11.89 -0.50
C MET A 373 -13.84 -12.33 -1.76
N ASP A 374 -15.09 -12.78 -1.65
CA ASP A 374 -15.84 -13.31 -2.78
C ASP A 374 -16.28 -12.22 -3.76
N VAL A 375 -16.83 -11.12 -3.25
CA VAL A 375 -17.48 -10.08 -4.08
C VAL A 375 -16.53 -8.94 -4.41
N GLY A 376 -15.70 -8.52 -3.45
CA GLY A 376 -14.89 -7.31 -3.58
C GLY A 376 -13.48 -7.54 -4.13
N LEU A 377 -12.84 -8.62 -3.75
CA LEU A 377 -11.42 -8.88 -4.04
C LEU A 377 -11.21 -10.08 -4.98
N GLY A 378 -12.11 -11.06 -4.98
CA GLY A 378 -11.88 -12.37 -5.58
C GLY A 378 -11.53 -12.36 -7.06
N GLY A 379 -12.03 -11.40 -7.83
CA GLY A 379 -11.71 -11.26 -9.25
C GLY A 379 -10.25 -10.87 -9.53
N LEU A 380 -9.57 -10.25 -8.56
CA LEU A 380 -8.20 -9.76 -8.71
C LEU A 380 -7.22 -10.44 -7.73
N TYR A 381 -7.66 -10.70 -6.49
CA TYR A 381 -6.82 -11.11 -5.38
C TYR A 381 -7.34 -12.39 -4.74
N SER A 382 -7.22 -13.49 -5.46
CA SER A 382 -7.60 -14.83 -5.00
C SER A 382 -6.73 -15.90 -5.65
N GLU A 383 -6.76 -17.10 -5.12
CA GLU A 383 -6.12 -18.26 -5.74
C GLU A 383 -6.66 -18.52 -7.16
N GLN A 384 -7.97 -18.35 -7.35
CA GLN A 384 -8.59 -18.52 -8.66
C GLN A 384 -8.11 -17.45 -9.67
N ALA A 385 -7.93 -16.19 -9.24
CA ALA A 385 -7.38 -15.15 -10.08
C ALA A 385 -5.93 -15.49 -10.51
N VAL A 386 -5.09 -15.94 -9.56
CA VAL A 386 -3.71 -16.35 -9.86
C VAL A 386 -3.68 -17.54 -10.85
N GLN A 387 -4.52 -18.54 -10.66
CA GLN A 387 -4.61 -19.69 -11.56
C GLN A 387 -5.11 -19.31 -12.96
N SER A 388 -5.90 -18.26 -13.09
CA SER A 388 -6.33 -17.72 -14.39
C SER A 388 -5.28 -16.84 -15.07
N GLY A 389 -4.09 -16.64 -14.46
CA GLY A 389 -3.01 -15.83 -14.99
C GLY A 389 -3.02 -14.35 -14.54
N MET A 390 -3.92 -13.97 -13.62
CA MET A 390 -3.91 -12.65 -12.99
C MET A 390 -2.77 -12.58 -11.98
N THR A 391 -1.68 -11.94 -12.33
CA THR A 391 -0.58 -11.70 -11.38
C THR A 391 -0.95 -10.58 -10.42
N THR A 392 -0.32 -10.55 -9.25
CA THR A 392 -0.52 -9.47 -8.28
C THR A 392 -0.16 -8.11 -8.87
N GLU A 393 0.91 -8.04 -9.67
CA GLU A 393 1.32 -6.82 -10.35
C GLU A 393 0.25 -6.31 -11.35
N LYS A 394 -0.39 -7.22 -12.10
CA LYS A 394 -1.52 -6.85 -12.98
C LYS A 394 -2.74 -6.40 -12.19
N ALA A 395 -3.09 -7.12 -11.13
CA ALA A 395 -4.20 -6.79 -10.25
C ALA A 395 -4.03 -5.37 -9.65
N ASP A 396 -2.84 -5.06 -9.15
CA ASP A 396 -2.51 -3.74 -8.61
C ASP A 396 -2.65 -2.63 -9.67
N LEU A 397 -2.19 -2.87 -10.88
CA LEU A 397 -2.30 -1.89 -11.98
C LEU A 397 -3.75 -1.71 -12.44
N ILE A 398 -4.56 -2.78 -12.47
CA ILE A 398 -6.00 -2.68 -12.76
C ILE A 398 -6.67 -1.79 -11.72
N PHE A 399 -6.44 -2.05 -10.44
CA PHE A 399 -7.01 -1.25 -9.36
C PHE A 399 -6.50 0.20 -9.39
N ALA A 400 -5.19 0.38 -9.57
CA ALA A 400 -4.57 1.71 -9.69
C ALA A 400 -5.01 2.49 -10.93
N SER A 401 -5.45 1.81 -11.99
CA SER A 401 -5.90 2.46 -13.23
C SER A 401 -7.25 3.18 -13.11
N LEU A 402 -8.04 2.86 -12.07
CA LEU A 402 -9.35 3.47 -11.87
C LEU A 402 -9.20 4.85 -11.22
N PRO A 403 -9.63 5.93 -11.89
CA PRO A 403 -9.60 7.27 -11.31
C PRO A 403 -10.51 7.36 -10.06
N TYR A 404 -10.03 8.00 -9.00
CA TYR A 404 -10.79 8.11 -7.75
C TYR A 404 -12.12 8.84 -7.91
N ARG A 405 -12.21 9.74 -8.90
CA ARG A 405 -13.45 10.45 -9.20
C ARG A 405 -14.60 9.52 -9.59
N ILE A 406 -14.31 8.44 -10.31
CA ILE A 406 -15.33 7.48 -10.77
C ILE A 406 -15.30 6.15 -10.00
N LEU A 407 -14.31 5.92 -9.14
CA LEU A 407 -14.16 4.65 -8.42
C LEU A 407 -15.41 4.28 -7.61
N HIS A 408 -16.10 5.26 -7.02
CA HIS A 408 -17.34 5.04 -6.27
C HIS A 408 -18.43 4.40 -7.12
N THR A 409 -18.52 4.69 -8.43
CA THR A 409 -19.54 4.12 -9.32
C THR A 409 -19.39 2.61 -9.49
N PHE A 410 -18.17 2.09 -9.36
CA PHE A 410 -17.88 0.65 -9.37
C PHE A 410 -18.09 0.02 -8.00
N GLN A 411 -17.83 0.78 -6.93
CA GLN A 411 -17.93 0.25 -5.57
C GLN A 411 -19.36 0.12 -5.06
N ILE A 412 -20.24 1.09 -5.35
CA ILE A 412 -21.62 1.09 -4.86
C ILE A 412 -22.36 -0.22 -5.19
N PRO A 413 -22.37 -0.72 -6.45
CA PRO A 413 -23.06 -1.97 -6.78
C PRO A 413 -22.50 -3.19 -6.05
N LEU A 414 -21.19 -3.22 -5.80
CA LEU A 414 -20.54 -4.31 -5.03
C LEU A 414 -21.02 -4.31 -3.58
N TYR A 415 -21.07 -3.13 -2.94
CA TYR A 415 -21.54 -3.04 -1.56
C TYR A 415 -23.05 -3.25 -1.43
N ASP A 416 -23.84 -2.88 -2.43
CA ASP A 416 -25.28 -3.23 -2.45
C ASP A 416 -25.48 -4.74 -2.51
N LYS A 417 -24.70 -5.44 -3.34
CA LYS A 417 -24.69 -6.91 -3.38
C LYS A 417 -24.22 -7.53 -2.05
N MET A 418 -23.18 -6.98 -1.41
CA MET A 418 -22.72 -7.45 -0.09
C MET A 418 -23.79 -7.27 0.99
N LYS A 419 -24.54 -6.16 0.97
CA LYS A 419 -25.69 -5.93 1.88
C LYS A 419 -26.78 -6.97 1.72
N GLU A 420 -27.08 -7.36 0.48
CA GLU A 420 -28.08 -8.39 0.19
C GLU A 420 -27.63 -9.75 0.72
N ILE A 421 -26.37 -10.13 0.47
CA ILE A 421 -25.79 -11.42 0.92
C ILE A 421 -25.80 -11.50 2.45
N ASP A 422 -25.40 -10.45 3.12
CA ASP A 422 -25.22 -10.40 4.58
C ASP A 422 -26.37 -9.68 5.31
N ALA A 423 -27.57 -9.66 4.73
CA ALA A 423 -28.71 -8.88 5.27
C ALA A 423 -29.06 -9.23 6.72
N GLU A 424 -29.09 -10.50 7.08
CA GLU A 424 -29.38 -10.95 8.44
C GLU A 424 -28.30 -10.53 9.44
N PHE A 425 -27.04 -10.55 9.01
CA PHE A 425 -25.92 -10.11 9.81
C PHE A 425 -26.01 -8.60 10.13
N TYR A 426 -26.29 -7.77 9.14
CA TYR A 426 -26.45 -6.33 9.33
C TYR A 426 -27.68 -6.01 10.20
N ALA A 427 -28.81 -6.69 9.97
CA ALA A 427 -29.99 -6.55 10.81
C ALA A 427 -29.68 -6.94 12.28
N GLY A 428 -28.85 -7.95 12.49
CA GLY A 428 -28.38 -8.35 13.82
C GLY A 428 -27.58 -7.25 14.51
N LEU A 429 -26.65 -6.63 13.82
CA LEU A 429 -25.84 -5.50 14.33
C LEU A 429 -26.71 -4.28 14.67
N GLU A 430 -27.64 -3.91 13.80
CA GLU A 430 -28.57 -2.81 14.03
C GLU A 430 -29.48 -3.08 15.24
N LYS A 431 -29.99 -4.30 15.35
CA LYS A 431 -30.79 -4.72 16.52
C LYS A 431 -30.00 -4.68 17.82
N ALA A 432 -28.70 -5.01 17.78
CA ALA A 432 -27.80 -4.88 18.91
C ALA A 432 -27.45 -3.42 19.25
N GLY A 433 -27.85 -2.47 18.41
CA GLY A 433 -27.64 -1.04 18.59
C GLY A 433 -26.33 -0.53 17.95
N PHE A 434 -25.61 -1.33 17.18
CA PHE A 434 -24.37 -0.89 16.52
C PHE A 434 -24.66 0.13 15.43
N TRP A 435 -23.93 1.24 15.40
CA TRP A 435 -24.08 2.28 14.39
C TRP A 435 -23.30 1.92 13.12
N LEU A 436 -24.01 1.38 12.15
CA LEU A 436 -23.45 1.06 10.82
C LEU A 436 -23.32 2.30 9.94
N ASP A 437 -22.43 2.21 8.98
CA ASP A 437 -22.17 3.25 7.98
C ASP A 437 -21.62 2.62 6.70
N TRP A 438 -22.02 3.16 5.57
CA TRP A 438 -21.64 2.68 4.24
C TRP A 438 -20.79 3.70 3.47
N GLY A 439 -20.27 4.74 4.17
CA GLY A 439 -19.63 5.90 3.56
C GLY A 439 -20.66 6.96 3.15
N VAL A 440 -20.17 8.14 2.78
CA VAL A 440 -21.01 9.31 2.47
C VAL A 440 -21.91 9.10 1.23
N ASP A 441 -21.58 8.13 0.39
CA ASP A 441 -22.24 7.84 -0.89
C ASP A 441 -22.58 6.35 -1.06
N GLY A 442 -22.45 5.54 -0.04
CA GLY A 442 -22.69 4.09 -0.10
C GLY A 442 -21.56 3.27 -0.73
N SER A 443 -20.41 3.87 -1.02
CA SER A 443 -19.27 3.22 -1.69
C SER A 443 -18.37 2.36 -0.79
N GLY A 444 -18.68 2.26 0.50
CA GLY A 444 -18.08 1.31 1.44
C GLY A 444 -16.61 1.49 1.76
N LEU A 445 -15.94 0.37 1.99
CA LEU A 445 -14.59 0.25 2.57
C LEU A 445 -13.52 1.04 1.82
N PHE A 446 -13.31 0.76 0.54
CA PHE A 446 -12.17 1.31 -0.20
C PHE A 446 -12.23 2.82 -0.34
N MET A 447 -13.40 3.36 -0.65
CA MET A 447 -13.58 4.82 -0.73
C MET A 447 -13.47 5.47 0.65
N LYS A 448 -13.95 4.81 1.70
CA LYS A 448 -13.81 5.31 3.08
C LYS A 448 -12.34 5.34 3.52
N TYR A 449 -11.59 4.29 3.19
CA TYR A 449 -10.15 4.23 3.43
C TYR A 449 -9.39 5.32 2.66
N LEU A 450 -9.62 5.45 1.36
CA LEU A 450 -8.96 6.46 0.52
C LEU A 450 -9.26 7.90 0.96
N ARG A 451 -10.47 8.16 1.48
CA ARG A 451 -10.88 9.50 1.93
C ARG A 451 -10.44 9.82 3.35
N ARG A 452 -10.34 8.83 4.26
CA ARG A 452 -10.14 9.06 5.71
C ARG A 452 -9.07 8.20 6.37
N GLY A 453 -8.58 7.15 5.72
CA GLY A 453 -7.60 6.21 6.27
C GLY A 453 -8.12 5.33 7.42
N SER A 454 -9.41 5.37 7.74
CA SER A 454 -10.01 4.66 8.87
C SER A 454 -11.53 4.64 8.78
N GLY A 455 -12.19 4.11 9.84
CA GLY A 455 -13.66 4.15 9.98
C GLY A 455 -14.34 2.88 9.53
N TYR A 456 -13.62 1.76 9.51
CA TYR A 456 -14.12 0.46 9.10
C TYR A 456 -13.59 -0.68 9.96
N TYR A 457 -14.26 -1.81 9.86
CA TYR A 457 -13.80 -3.12 10.34
C TYR A 457 -14.10 -4.17 9.27
N ILE A 458 -13.08 -4.96 8.91
CA ILE A 458 -13.26 -6.20 8.15
C ILE A 458 -13.52 -7.30 9.18
N ASP A 459 -14.76 -7.77 9.25
CA ASP A 459 -15.19 -8.67 10.29
C ASP A 459 -14.61 -10.08 10.13
N VAL A 460 -13.97 -10.51 11.20
CA VAL A 460 -13.42 -11.87 11.39
C VAL A 460 -14.02 -12.54 12.65
N GLY A 461 -15.21 -12.12 13.08
CA GLY A 461 -15.98 -12.76 14.15
C GLY A 461 -16.38 -11.87 15.31
N ALA A 462 -15.76 -10.71 15.52
CA ALA A 462 -16.11 -9.83 16.65
C ALA A 462 -17.53 -9.27 16.57
N SER A 463 -18.06 -9.04 15.36
CA SER A 463 -19.41 -8.54 15.18
C SER A 463 -20.48 -9.53 15.67
N GLN A 464 -20.26 -10.83 15.53
CA GLN A 464 -21.18 -11.81 16.09
C GLN A 464 -21.24 -11.75 17.62
N LEU A 465 -20.12 -11.47 18.27
CA LEU A 465 -20.08 -11.28 19.73
C LEU A 465 -20.86 -10.02 20.17
N ILE A 466 -20.92 -8.99 19.34
CA ILE A 466 -21.75 -7.80 19.56
C ILE A 466 -23.24 -8.17 19.40
N ILE A 467 -23.59 -8.88 18.34
CA ILE A 467 -24.96 -9.36 18.07
C ILE A 467 -25.47 -10.20 19.25
N ASP A 468 -24.64 -11.08 19.79
CA ASP A 468 -24.97 -11.97 20.90
C ASP A 468 -24.93 -11.28 22.29
N GLY A 469 -24.60 -9.97 22.34
CA GLY A 469 -24.46 -9.21 23.58
C GLY A 469 -23.27 -9.63 24.46
N LYS A 470 -22.31 -10.35 23.90
CA LYS A 470 -21.07 -10.77 24.59
C LYS A 470 -20.08 -9.61 24.72
N ILE A 471 -20.00 -8.76 23.71
CA ILE A 471 -19.35 -7.46 23.75
C ILE A 471 -20.46 -6.43 23.95
N LYS A 472 -20.45 -5.74 25.09
CA LYS A 472 -21.42 -4.70 25.41
C LYS A 472 -21.12 -3.44 24.58
N LEU A 473 -22.16 -2.68 24.22
CA LEU A 473 -22.03 -1.41 23.53
C LEU A 473 -22.38 -0.24 24.44
N ALA A 474 -21.54 0.79 24.37
CA ALA A 474 -21.85 2.12 24.87
C ALA A 474 -21.63 3.14 23.76
N HIS A 475 -22.39 4.23 23.75
CA HIS A 475 -22.36 5.20 22.65
C HIS A 475 -22.02 6.61 23.12
N GLY A 476 -21.34 7.35 22.24
CA GLY A 476 -21.03 8.76 22.43
C GLY A 476 -19.58 9.03 22.82
N ASN A 477 -19.33 10.28 23.18
CA ASN A 477 -18.00 10.71 23.62
C ASN A 477 -17.81 10.39 25.11
N VAL A 478 -16.61 9.93 25.45
CA VAL A 478 -16.18 9.84 26.84
C VAL A 478 -16.11 11.25 27.41
N LYS A 479 -16.84 11.51 28.51
CA LYS A 479 -16.86 12.80 29.18
C LYS A 479 -15.77 12.90 30.24
N GLU A 480 -15.63 11.86 31.04
CA GLU A 480 -14.62 11.75 32.08
C GLU A 480 -14.31 10.28 32.39
N ILE A 481 -13.18 10.04 32.99
CA ILE A 481 -12.79 8.75 33.56
C ILE A 481 -12.78 8.91 35.08
N VAL A 482 -13.53 8.04 35.79
CA VAL A 482 -13.60 8.09 37.24
C VAL A 482 -12.68 7.06 37.87
N ALA A 483 -12.41 7.19 39.20
CA ALA A 483 -11.40 6.39 39.88
C ALA A 483 -11.62 4.86 39.77
N ASP A 484 -12.85 4.43 39.66
CA ASP A 484 -13.22 3.01 39.56
C ASP A 484 -13.65 2.56 38.15
N GLY A 485 -13.59 3.44 37.14
CA GLY A 485 -13.87 3.18 35.71
C GLY A 485 -15.27 3.59 35.26
#